data_41015924b539f71f305f7f720eca4536
#
_entry.id   41015924b539f71f305f7f720eca4536
#
_cell.length_a   1.000
_cell.length_b   1.000
_cell.length_c   1.000
_cell.angle_alpha   90.00
_cell.angle_beta   90.00
_cell.angle_gamma   90.00
#
_symmetry.space_group_name_H-M   'P 1'
#
loop_
_entity.id
_entity.type
_entity.pdbx_description
1 polymer ?
#
loop_
_entity_poly.entity_id
_entity_poly.type
_entity_poly.pdbx_seq_one_letter_code
_entity_poly.pdbx_strand_id
1 'polypeptide(L)'
;MSRADTLGIVGAGQFGSSLASVIARAGRRVVIWSRDPAVVTAINEQRRSPRMPAAALGELVSATADPHVLASEARFIVLATTSSVVRERARELGDVLDGSHIVVHAIGALAQPTNERVSEVMVEGLPTLKVGVLAGPALPADLAEGEYAS
;
A
#
# COMPACT_ATOMS: atom_id res chain seq x y z
N MET A 1 12.99 -15.65 5.32
CA MET A 1 12.11 -15.34 4.17
C MET A 1 12.69 -14.16 3.42
N SER A 2 12.65 -14.22 2.12
CA SER A 2 13.26 -13.19 1.28
C SER A 2 12.37 -11.93 1.27
N ARG A 3 13.00 -10.74 1.20
CA ARG A 3 12.37 -9.45 0.91
C ARG A 3 11.49 -9.48 -0.37
N ALA A 4 11.76 -10.43 -1.27
CA ALA A 4 10.96 -10.66 -2.47
C ALA A 4 9.60 -11.34 -2.20
N ASP A 5 9.42 -11.94 -1.02
CA ASP A 5 8.19 -12.67 -0.66
C ASP A 5 7.18 -11.80 0.09
N THR A 6 7.58 -10.61 0.53
CA THR A 6 6.73 -9.66 1.25
C THR A 6 6.32 -8.52 0.32
N LEU A 7 5.03 -8.19 0.30
CA LEU A 7 4.53 -7.00 -0.39
C LEU A 7 4.32 -5.87 0.61
N GLY A 8 4.71 -4.67 0.20
CA GLY A 8 4.47 -3.44 0.94
C GLY A 8 3.19 -2.76 0.47
N ILE A 9 2.42 -2.20 1.38
CA ILE A 9 1.27 -1.35 1.06
C ILE A 9 1.41 -0.03 1.81
N VAL A 10 1.33 1.08 1.09
CA VAL A 10 1.32 2.42 1.65
C VAL A 10 -0.11 2.91 1.73
N GLY A 11 -0.62 3.00 2.95
CA GLY A 11 -2.00 3.41 3.23
C GLY A 11 -2.90 2.26 3.70
N ALA A 12 -3.45 2.44 4.90
CA ALA A 12 -4.39 1.51 5.54
C ALA A 12 -5.85 1.92 5.36
N GLY A 13 -6.18 2.52 4.21
CA GLY A 13 -7.55 2.85 3.80
C GLY A 13 -8.33 1.61 3.38
N GLN A 14 -9.55 1.82 2.88
CA GLN A 14 -10.41 0.72 2.42
C GLN A 14 -9.70 -0.16 1.38
N PHE A 15 -9.18 0.45 0.31
CA PHE A 15 -8.53 -0.29 -0.77
C PHE A 15 -7.26 -1.00 -0.30
N GLY A 16 -6.37 -0.30 0.41
CA GLY A 16 -5.10 -0.88 0.89
C GLY A 16 -5.33 -2.05 1.84
N SER A 17 -6.30 -1.96 2.75
CA SER A 17 -6.65 -3.03 3.68
C SER A 17 -7.29 -4.22 2.98
N SER A 18 -8.18 -3.98 2.01
CA SER A 18 -8.80 -5.05 1.21
C SER A 18 -7.76 -5.77 0.37
N LEU A 19 -6.87 -5.04 -0.28
CA LEU A 19 -5.78 -5.61 -1.06
C LEU A 19 -4.84 -6.46 -0.18
N ALA A 20 -4.51 -5.98 1.02
CA ALA A 20 -3.71 -6.75 1.98
C ALA A 20 -4.37 -8.08 2.34
N SER A 21 -5.69 -8.08 2.57
CA SER A 21 -6.46 -9.29 2.84
C SER A 21 -6.40 -10.30 1.67
N VAL A 22 -6.57 -9.83 0.43
CA VAL A 22 -6.47 -10.69 -0.77
C VAL A 22 -5.08 -11.31 -0.89
N ILE A 23 -4.04 -10.50 -0.76
CA ILE A 23 -2.65 -10.95 -0.89
C ILE A 23 -2.31 -11.98 0.20
N ALA A 24 -2.75 -11.73 1.44
CA ALA A 24 -2.54 -12.65 2.55
C ALA A 24 -3.28 -13.98 2.36
N ARG A 25 -4.51 -13.96 1.82
CA ARG A 25 -5.24 -15.19 1.45
C ARG A 25 -4.54 -15.99 0.36
N ALA A 26 -3.79 -15.34 -0.51
CA ALA A 26 -2.92 -15.99 -1.50
C ALA A 26 -1.59 -16.51 -0.90
N GLY A 27 -1.43 -16.48 0.43
CA GLY A 27 -0.26 -17.02 1.12
C GLY A 27 0.97 -16.10 1.10
N ARG A 28 0.81 -14.81 0.80
CA ARG A 28 1.90 -13.84 0.78
C ARG A 28 1.88 -12.95 2.02
N ARG A 29 3.05 -12.63 2.53
CA ARG A 29 3.20 -11.65 3.61
C ARG A 29 2.96 -10.24 3.11
N VAL A 30 2.33 -9.43 3.96
CA VAL A 30 2.07 -8.02 3.68
C VAL A 30 2.49 -7.18 4.87
N VAL A 31 3.21 -6.10 4.60
CA VAL A 31 3.45 -5.03 5.55
C VAL A 31 2.74 -3.76 5.09
N ILE A 32 1.87 -3.22 5.94
CA ILE A 32 1.15 -1.98 5.68
C ILE A 32 1.85 -0.85 6.42
N TRP A 33 2.21 0.22 5.71
CA TRP A 33 2.66 1.44 6.34
C TRP A 33 1.52 2.44 6.51
N SER A 34 1.32 2.87 7.75
CA SER A 34 0.36 3.91 8.11
C SER A 34 0.99 4.87 9.10
N ARG A 35 0.83 6.18 8.88
CA ARG A 35 1.29 7.21 9.83
C ARG A 35 0.46 7.29 11.11
N ASP A 36 -0.70 6.67 11.14
CA ASP A 36 -1.58 6.66 12.29
C ASP A 36 -1.26 5.45 13.21
N PRO A 37 -0.66 5.68 14.39
CA PRO A 37 -0.31 4.60 15.31
C PRO A 37 -1.53 3.80 15.79
N ALA A 38 -2.69 4.43 15.90
CA ALA A 38 -3.91 3.74 16.30
C ALA A 38 -4.35 2.71 15.24
N VAL A 39 -4.19 3.05 13.95
CA VAL A 39 -4.44 2.12 12.85
C VAL A 39 -3.44 0.97 12.86
N VAL A 40 -2.16 1.25 13.11
CA VAL A 40 -1.10 0.23 13.23
C VAL A 40 -1.41 -0.75 14.36
N THR A 41 -1.76 -0.23 15.53
CA THR A 41 -2.17 -1.04 16.69
C THR A 41 -3.38 -1.91 16.38
N ALA A 42 -4.43 -1.34 15.78
CA ALA A 42 -5.64 -2.07 15.43
C ALA A 42 -5.35 -3.22 14.44
N ILE A 43 -4.51 -2.99 13.44
CA ILE A 43 -4.13 -4.03 12.48
C ILE A 43 -3.35 -5.15 13.17
N ASN A 44 -2.35 -4.80 13.98
CA ASN A 44 -1.47 -5.79 14.60
C ASN A 44 -2.14 -6.59 15.72
N GLU A 45 -2.99 -5.96 16.53
CA GLU A 45 -3.61 -6.59 17.70
C GLU A 45 -5.01 -7.14 17.43
N GLN A 46 -5.81 -6.39 16.66
CA GLN A 46 -7.22 -6.74 16.43
C GLN A 46 -7.44 -7.43 15.06
N ARG A 47 -6.40 -7.49 14.23
CA ARG A 47 -6.47 -8.05 12.87
C ARG A 47 -7.52 -7.42 11.99
N ARG A 48 -7.75 -6.11 12.18
CA ARG A 48 -8.75 -5.32 11.43
C ARG A 48 -8.24 -3.91 11.21
N SER A 49 -8.55 -3.36 10.04
CA SER A 49 -8.38 -1.94 9.80
C SER A 49 -9.63 -1.19 10.27
N PRO A 50 -9.49 -0.09 11.05
CA PRO A 50 -10.64 0.75 11.43
C PRO A 50 -11.42 1.31 10.24
N ARG A 51 -10.74 1.44 9.08
CA ARG A 51 -11.33 1.97 7.85
C ARG A 51 -11.98 0.91 6.98
N MET A 52 -11.78 -0.36 7.29
CA MET A 52 -12.37 -1.51 6.61
C MET A 52 -12.64 -2.64 7.63
N PRO A 53 -13.55 -2.42 8.59
CA PRO A 53 -13.78 -3.36 9.71
C PRO A 53 -14.37 -4.70 9.25
N ALA A 54 -14.99 -4.76 8.07
CA ALA A 54 -15.50 -6.01 7.49
C ALA A 54 -14.38 -6.93 6.99
N ALA A 55 -13.20 -6.39 6.61
CA ALA A 55 -12.08 -7.21 6.16
C ALA A 55 -11.28 -7.73 7.36
N ALA A 56 -11.36 -9.03 7.62
CA ALA A 56 -10.43 -9.68 8.53
C ALA A 56 -9.05 -9.77 7.88
N LEU A 57 -8.04 -9.23 8.56
CA LEU A 57 -6.65 -9.32 8.15
C LEU A 57 -6.02 -10.55 8.81
N GLY A 58 -5.54 -11.47 7.99
CA GLY A 58 -4.90 -12.70 8.46
C GLY A 58 -3.55 -12.46 9.14
N GLU A 59 -2.96 -13.51 9.71
CA GLU A 59 -1.67 -13.46 10.41
C GLU A 59 -0.50 -13.02 9.52
N LEU A 60 -0.63 -13.15 8.20
CA LEU A 60 0.37 -12.72 7.23
C LEU A 60 0.39 -11.20 7.00
N VAL A 61 -0.56 -10.45 7.58
CA VAL A 61 -0.59 -8.99 7.51
C VAL A 61 -0.04 -8.40 8.79
N SER A 62 0.94 -7.51 8.65
CA SER A 62 1.46 -6.65 9.71
C SER A 62 1.34 -5.18 9.32
N ALA A 63 1.44 -4.29 10.29
CA ALA A 63 1.47 -2.86 10.04
C ALA A 63 2.60 -2.18 10.80
N THR A 64 3.09 -1.07 10.26
CA THR A 64 4.14 -0.25 10.86
C THR A 64 3.87 1.23 10.66
N ALA A 65 4.31 2.06 11.59
CA ALA A 65 4.36 3.52 11.44
C ALA A 65 5.72 4.00 10.89
N ASP A 66 6.70 3.11 10.81
CA ASP A 66 8.06 3.43 10.35
C ASP A 66 8.23 3.04 8.87
N PRO A 67 8.47 4.01 7.95
CA PRO A 67 8.70 3.71 6.55
C PRO A 67 9.99 2.93 6.28
N HIS A 68 10.99 2.98 7.18
CA HIS A 68 12.19 2.17 7.08
C HIS A 68 11.90 0.67 7.20
N VAL A 69 10.94 0.30 8.06
CA VAL A 69 10.49 -1.10 8.19
C VAL A 69 9.86 -1.57 6.88
N LEU A 70 8.96 -0.76 6.29
CA LEU A 70 8.39 -1.07 4.97
C LEU A 70 9.48 -1.29 3.93
N ALA A 71 10.44 -0.37 3.83
CA ALA A 71 11.52 -0.41 2.85
C ALA A 71 12.45 -1.62 3.04
N SER A 72 12.70 -2.03 4.28
CA SER A 72 13.54 -3.18 4.58
C SER A 72 12.87 -4.53 4.34
N GLU A 73 11.56 -4.61 4.53
CA GLU A 73 10.80 -5.85 4.43
C GLU A 73 10.23 -6.13 3.03
N ALA A 74 9.92 -5.10 2.25
CA ALA A 74 9.27 -5.26 0.96
C ALA A 74 10.07 -4.62 -0.17
N ARG A 75 10.19 -5.35 -1.29
CA ARG A 75 10.74 -4.83 -2.54
C ARG A 75 9.66 -4.32 -3.49
N PHE A 76 8.51 -4.95 -3.49
CA PHE A 76 7.35 -4.55 -4.28
C PHE A 76 6.36 -3.81 -3.38
N ILE A 77 6.06 -2.56 -3.72
CA ILE A 77 5.26 -1.66 -2.89
C ILE A 77 4.07 -1.14 -3.69
N VAL A 78 2.88 -1.18 -3.09
CA VAL A 78 1.66 -0.59 -3.63
C VAL A 78 1.32 0.68 -2.87
N LEU A 79 1.27 1.80 -3.58
CA LEU A 79 0.83 3.09 -3.04
C LEU A 79 -0.69 3.20 -3.16
N ALA A 80 -1.39 2.99 -2.04
CA ALA A 80 -2.84 2.96 -1.92
C ALA A 80 -3.37 4.12 -1.05
N THR A 81 -2.98 5.33 -1.42
CA THR A 81 -3.38 6.57 -0.74
C THR A 81 -4.33 7.40 -1.60
N THR A 82 -4.80 8.52 -1.08
CA THR A 82 -5.56 9.49 -1.88
C THR A 82 -4.65 10.33 -2.77
N SER A 83 -5.20 10.87 -3.86
CA SER A 83 -4.46 11.73 -4.79
C SER A 83 -3.96 13.04 -4.17
N SER A 84 -4.58 13.49 -3.07
CA SER A 84 -4.21 14.72 -2.36
C SER A 84 -2.90 14.61 -1.57
N VAL A 85 -2.51 13.40 -1.18
CA VAL A 85 -1.29 13.17 -0.37
C VAL A 85 -0.19 12.42 -1.11
N VAL A 86 -0.40 12.05 -2.37
CA VAL A 86 0.54 11.20 -3.11
C VAL A 86 1.94 11.81 -3.22
N ARG A 87 2.05 13.12 -3.44
CA ARG A 87 3.34 13.82 -3.54
C ARG A 87 4.12 13.77 -2.23
N GLU A 88 3.44 13.99 -1.12
CA GLU A 88 4.04 13.89 0.22
C GLU A 88 4.52 12.45 0.47
N ARG A 89 3.70 11.45 0.15
CA ARG A 89 4.07 10.03 0.32
C ARG A 89 5.22 9.62 -0.57
N ALA A 90 5.27 10.09 -1.82
CA ALA A 90 6.38 9.81 -2.72
C ALA A 90 7.70 10.37 -2.17
N ARG A 91 7.70 11.57 -1.60
CA ARG A 91 8.89 12.17 -0.97
C ARG A 91 9.35 11.38 0.26
N GLU A 92 8.42 11.04 1.18
CA GLU A 92 8.75 10.24 2.37
C GLU A 92 9.33 8.87 2.00
N LEU A 93 8.77 8.23 0.96
CA LEU A 93 9.32 6.98 0.44
C LEU A 93 10.68 7.20 -0.25
N GLY A 94 10.86 8.34 -0.89
CA GLY A 94 12.13 8.71 -1.54
C GLY A 94 13.32 8.72 -0.58
N ASP A 95 13.08 9.07 0.69
CA ASP A 95 14.11 9.11 1.73
C ASP A 95 14.53 7.72 2.23
N VAL A 96 13.71 6.69 2.02
CA VAL A 96 13.92 5.34 2.59
C VAL A 96 14.07 4.23 1.54
N LEU A 97 13.57 4.43 0.32
CA LEU A 97 13.69 3.47 -0.78
C LEU A 97 15.02 3.61 -1.52
N ASP A 98 15.34 2.62 -2.32
CA ASP A 98 16.46 2.61 -3.25
C ASP A 98 16.04 2.15 -4.65
N GLY A 99 16.96 2.18 -5.62
CA GLY A 99 16.70 1.78 -7.00
C GLY A 99 16.32 0.31 -7.21
N SER A 100 16.38 -0.53 -6.17
CA SER A 100 15.95 -1.93 -6.26
C SER A 100 14.43 -2.10 -6.15
N HIS A 101 13.74 -1.14 -5.51
CA HIS A 101 12.31 -1.19 -5.27
C HIS A 101 11.50 -1.03 -6.56
N ILE A 102 10.32 -1.63 -6.55
CA ILE A 102 9.28 -1.48 -7.59
C ILE A 102 8.07 -0.88 -6.88
N VAL A 103 7.60 0.27 -7.34
CA VAL A 103 6.46 0.96 -6.72
C VAL A 103 5.34 1.13 -7.74
N VAL A 104 4.17 0.60 -7.43
CA VAL A 104 2.97 0.82 -8.22
C VAL A 104 1.96 1.63 -7.42
N HIS A 105 1.15 2.45 -8.09
CA HIS A 105 0.05 3.14 -7.41
C HIS A 105 -1.30 2.55 -7.80
N ALA A 106 -2.25 2.61 -6.88
CA ALA A 106 -3.64 2.21 -7.09
C ALA A 106 -4.59 3.44 -6.99
N ILE A 107 -4.13 4.58 -7.49
CA ILE A 107 -4.84 5.86 -7.42
C ILE A 107 -5.47 6.13 -8.77
N GLY A 108 -6.80 6.10 -8.84
CA GLY A 108 -7.57 6.31 -10.07
C GLY A 108 -7.87 7.78 -10.41
N ALA A 109 -7.07 8.71 -9.90
CA ALA A 109 -7.25 10.16 -10.10
C ALA A 109 -5.92 10.85 -10.35
N LEU A 110 -5.94 12.08 -10.87
CA LEU A 110 -4.76 12.92 -10.97
C LEU A 110 -4.31 13.43 -9.60
N ALA A 111 -3.02 13.66 -9.43
CA ALA A 111 -2.45 14.17 -8.20
C ALA A 111 -2.93 15.60 -7.91
N GLN A 112 -3.45 15.81 -6.72
CA GLN A 112 -3.95 17.13 -6.29
C GLN A 112 -2.87 17.91 -5.56
N PRO A 113 -2.85 19.25 -5.64
CA PRO A 113 -3.74 20.12 -6.44
C PRO A 113 -3.25 20.37 -7.88
N THR A 114 -2.15 19.77 -8.30
CA THR A 114 -1.45 20.12 -9.54
C THR A 114 -2.06 19.48 -10.80
N ASN A 115 -2.93 18.48 -10.66
CA ASN A 115 -3.52 17.69 -11.74
C ASN A 115 -2.50 16.95 -12.63
N GLU A 116 -1.34 16.64 -12.07
CA GLU A 116 -0.32 15.83 -12.73
C GLU A 116 -0.67 14.34 -12.69
N ARG A 117 -0.10 13.55 -13.57
CA ARG A 117 -0.20 12.10 -13.46
C ARG A 117 0.51 11.61 -12.21
N VAL A 118 -0.12 10.69 -11.49
CA VAL A 118 0.47 10.11 -10.27
C VAL A 118 1.84 9.49 -10.56
N SER A 119 2.00 8.82 -11.71
CA SER A 119 3.29 8.25 -12.12
C SER A 119 4.40 9.29 -12.29
N GLU A 120 4.09 10.48 -12.79
CA GLU A 120 5.05 11.59 -12.90
C GLU A 120 5.49 12.07 -11.52
N VAL A 121 4.53 12.28 -10.62
CA VAL A 121 4.80 12.64 -9.22
C VAL A 121 5.66 11.57 -8.51
N MET A 122 5.43 10.29 -8.80
CA MET A 122 6.22 9.20 -8.23
C MET A 122 7.66 9.23 -8.75
N VAL A 123 7.86 9.41 -10.07
CA VAL A 123 9.21 9.49 -10.67
C VAL A 123 10.01 10.67 -10.11
N GLU A 124 9.36 11.79 -9.82
CA GLU A 124 10.02 12.95 -9.19
C GLU A 124 10.43 12.69 -7.74
N GLY A 125 9.62 11.93 -6.99
CA GLY A 125 9.82 11.73 -5.55
C GLY A 125 10.59 10.47 -5.17
N LEU A 126 10.73 9.50 -6.06
CA LEU A 126 11.31 8.18 -5.77
C LEU A 126 12.69 8.00 -6.41
N PRO A 127 13.60 7.25 -5.77
CA PRO A 127 14.92 6.94 -6.32
C PRO A 127 14.90 5.78 -7.33
N THR A 128 13.73 5.38 -7.81
CA THR A 128 13.53 4.30 -8.77
C THR A 128 12.67 4.73 -9.95
N LEU A 129 13.01 4.25 -11.14
CA LEU A 129 12.17 4.39 -12.34
C LEU A 129 11.23 3.19 -12.56
N LYS A 130 11.25 2.21 -11.67
CA LYS A 130 10.36 1.05 -11.71
C LYS A 130 9.02 1.42 -11.08
N VAL A 131 8.29 2.29 -11.74
CA VAL A 131 6.97 2.76 -11.34
C VAL A 131 5.90 2.21 -12.28
N GLY A 132 4.72 1.96 -11.73
CA GLY A 132 3.60 1.43 -12.50
C GLY A 132 2.25 1.80 -11.88
N VAL A 133 1.18 1.31 -12.50
CA VAL A 133 -0.19 1.49 -12.04
C VAL A 133 -0.88 0.15 -11.85
N LEU A 134 -1.60 0.01 -10.77
CA LEU A 134 -2.57 -1.05 -10.55
C LEU A 134 -3.96 -0.45 -10.80
N ALA A 135 -4.59 -0.85 -11.89
CA ALA A 135 -5.89 -0.36 -12.30
C ALA A 135 -6.82 -1.54 -12.61
N GLY A 136 -8.09 -1.36 -12.32
CA GLY A 136 -9.11 -2.37 -12.58
C GLY A 136 -10.45 -1.96 -11.98
N PRO A 137 -11.54 -2.68 -12.30
CA PRO A 137 -12.90 -2.37 -11.84
C PRO A 137 -13.18 -2.87 -10.41
N ALA A 138 -12.17 -3.38 -9.68
CA ALA A 138 -12.36 -3.94 -8.35
C ALA A 138 -12.74 -2.89 -7.31
N LEU A 139 -13.85 -3.11 -6.61
CA LEU A 139 -14.25 -2.32 -5.45
C LEU A 139 -13.62 -2.92 -4.16
N PRO A 140 -13.28 -2.08 -3.17
CA PRO A 140 -12.71 -2.56 -1.91
C PRO A 140 -13.58 -3.60 -1.18
N ALA A 141 -14.90 -3.46 -1.24
CA ALA A 141 -15.82 -4.41 -0.63
C ALA A 141 -15.75 -5.80 -1.29
N ASP A 142 -15.77 -5.85 -2.62
CA ASP A 142 -15.70 -7.10 -3.38
C ASP A 142 -14.39 -7.84 -3.11
N LEU A 143 -13.27 -7.09 -3.05
CA LEU A 143 -11.97 -7.64 -2.68
C LEU A 143 -11.97 -8.21 -1.25
N ALA A 144 -12.61 -7.51 -0.30
CA ALA A 144 -12.70 -7.96 1.09
C ALA A 144 -13.49 -9.27 1.22
N GLU A 145 -14.57 -9.42 0.46
CA GLU A 145 -15.42 -10.62 0.43
C GLU A 145 -14.80 -11.77 -0.38
N GLY A 146 -13.76 -11.50 -1.14
CA GLY A 146 -13.07 -12.51 -1.97
C GLY A 146 -13.67 -12.67 -3.36
N GLU A 147 -14.51 -11.75 -3.76
CA GLU A 147 -14.99 -11.67 -5.13
C GLU A 147 -13.90 -11.00 -6.01
N TYR A 148 -13.51 -11.69 -7.07
CA TYR A 148 -12.54 -11.17 -8.00
C TYR A 148 -13.26 -10.44 -9.13
N ALA A 149 -12.79 -9.25 -9.46
CA ALA A 149 -13.22 -8.56 -10.67
C ALA A 149 -12.80 -9.39 -11.89
N SER A 150 -13.78 -9.83 -12.64
CA SER A 150 -13.61 -10.59 -13.89
C SER A 150 -13.57 -9.63 -15.10
#